data_3259823c911daa41696d80b7768d3ebc
#
_entry.id   3259823c911daa41696d80b7768d3ebc
#
_cell.length_a   1.000
_cell.length_b   1.000
_cell.length_c   1.000
_cell.angle_alpha   90.00
_cell.angle_beta   90.00
_cell.angle_gamma   90.00
#
_symmetry.space_group_name_H-M   'P 1'
#
loop_
_entity.id
_entity.type
_entity.pdbx_description
1 polymer ?
#
loop_
_entity_poly.entity_id
_entity_poly.type
_entity_poly.pdbx_seq_one_letter_code
_entity_poly.pdbx_strand_id
1 'polypeptide(L)' 'MEHGKDDYDSIRLLAWMVYLNDVNVGGETYWPQQNFKKSAKAGDLCIWPAGWTHSHYGIVSKEETKYIITGWCSFL' A
#
# COMPACT_ATOMS: atom_id res chain seq x y z
N MET A 1 -23.33 -5.12 -17.12
CA MET A 1 -22.98 -5.11 -16.82
C MET A 1 -22.48 -4.63 -16.82
N GLU A 2 -22.19 -4.38 -16.85
CA GLU A 2 -21.75 -4.13 -16.81
C GLU A 2 -21.06 -4.04 -16.59
N HIS A 3 -20.67 -4.02 -16.60
CA HIS A 3 -19.91 -4.02 -16.33
C HIS A 3 -18.75 -4.03 -16.30
N GLY A 4 -18.77 -4.19 -16.68
CA GLY A 4 -17.47 -4.76 -16.97
C GLY A 4 -16.41 -4.11 -16.15
N LYS A 5 -16.33 -2.84 -16.20
CA LYS A 5 -15.32 -2.09 -15.48
C LYS A 5 -15.55 -2.15 -13.98
N ASP A 6 -16.78 -2.00 -13.58
CA ASP A 6 -17.12 -2.08 -12.17
C ASP A 6 -16.82 -3.47 -11.63
N ASP A 7 -17.12 -4.47 -12.45
CA ASP A 7 -16.82 -5.85 -12.06
C ASP A 7 -15.32 -6.03 -11.88
N TYR A 8 -14.55 -5.43 -12.75
CA TYR A 8 -13.11 -5.55 -12.67
C TYR A 8 -12.58 -4.98 -11.35
N ASP A 9 -13.06 -3.82 -10.94
CA ASP A 9 -12.63 -3.21 -9.69
C ASP A 9 -13.05 -4.05 -8.49
N SER A 10 -14.20 -4.68 -8.56
CA SER A 10 -14.73 -5.44 -7.43
C SER A 10 -13.98 -6.74 -7.19
N ILE A 11 -13.19 -7.22 -8.14
CA ILE A 11 -12.45 -8.47 -7.96
C ILE A 11 -11.09 -8.27 -7.29
N ARG A 12 -10.69 -7.04 -7.06
CA ARG A 12 -9.44 -6.78 -6.33
C ARG A 12 -9.70 -7.00 -4.85
N LEU A 13 -8.97 -7.94 -4.27
CA LEU A 13 -9.16 -8.34 -2.88
C LEU A 13 -8.13 -7.76 -1.95
N LEU A 14 -6.86 -7.80 -2.37
CA LEU A 14 -5.75 -7.41 -1.50
C LEU A 14 -4.81 -6.50 -2.27
N ALA A 15 -4.25 -5.55 -1.55
CA ALA A 15 -3.11 -4.78 -2.02
C ALA A 15 -1.89 -5.19 -1.23
N TRP A 16 -0.72 -5.05 -1.83
CA TRP A 16 0.53 -5.41 -1.16
C TRP A 16 1.63 -4.44 -1.55
N MET A 17 2.63 -4.37 -0.69
CA MET A 17 3.78 -3.50 -0.91
C MET A 17 4.99 -4.08 -0.22
N VAL A 18 6.12 -4.08 -0.91
CA VAL A 18 7.41 -4.49 -0.35
C VAL A 18 8.32 -3.29 -0.33
N TYR A 19 8.94 -3.04 0.81
CA TYR A 19 9.96 -2.00 0.93
C TYR A 19 11.29 -2.54 0.46
N LEU A 20 11.98 -1.77 -0.38
CA LEU A 20 13.26 -2.19 -0.95
C LEU A 20 14.45 -1.64 -0.19
N ASN A 21 14.23 -0.63 0.66
CA ASN A 21 15.32 -0.06 1.47
C ASN A 21 14.77 0.44 2.79
N ASP A 22 15.67 0.66 3.73
CA ASP A 22 15.32 1.28 5.00
C ASP A 22 15.22 2.78 4.82
N VAL A 23 14.20 3.38 5.46
CA VAL A 23 14.10 4.84 5.57
C VAL A 23 13.88 5.13 7.04
N ASN A 24 14.81 5.84 7.65
CA ASN A 24 14.84 6.03 9.10
C ASN A 24 14.19 7.33 9.54
N VAL A 25 14.07 8.31 8.64
CA VAL A 25 13.49 9.61 8.96
C VAL A 25 12.37 9.88 7.97
N GLY A 26 11.14 9.82 8.44
CA GLY A 26 9.99 9.92 7.56
C GLY A 26 9.82 8.65 6.74
N GLY A 27 9.13 8.74 5.62
CA GLY A 27 8.98 7.61 4.68
C GLY A 27 7.99 6.55 5.11
N GLU A 28 7.31 6.73 6.22
CA GLU A 28 6.29 5.76 6.66
C GLU A 28 5.12 5.75 5.70
N THR A 29 4.42 4.62 5.66
CA THR A 29 3.09 4.54 5.05
C THR A 29 2.07 4.63 6.17
N TYR A 30 1.04 5.44 5.97
CA TYR A 30 0.05 5.69 7.00
C TYR A 30 -1.35 5.34 6.50
N TRP A 31 -2.07 4.58 7.30
CA TRP A 31 -3.48 4.24 7.07
C TRP A 31 -4.32 4.98 8.11
N PRO A 32 -4.90 6.14 7.75
CA PRO A 32 -5.59 6.99 8.73
C PRO A 32 -6.76 6.31 9.43
N GLN A 33 -7.55 5.54 8.70
CA GLN A 33 -8.74 4.92 9.29
C GLN A 33 -8.38 3.87 10.32
N GLN A 34 -7.24 3.22 10.17
CA GLN A 34 -6.75 2.24 11.13
C GLN A 34 -5.77 2.87 12.13
N ASN A 35 -5.43 4.14 11.93
CA ASN A 35 -4.44 4.84 12.74
C ASN A 35 -3.15 4.04 12.86
N PHE A 36 -2.66 3.56 11.72
CA PHE A 36 -1.51 2.68 11.68
C PHE A 36 -0.44 3.24 10.75
N LYS A 37 0.79 3.27 11.22
CA LYS A 37 1.97 3.64 10.45
C LYS A 37 2.92 2.47 10.35
N LYS A 38 3.54 2.33 9.19
CA LYS A 38 4.57 1.31 8.98
C LYS A 38 5.84 2.00 8.51
N SER A 39 6.91 1.82 9.27
CA SER A 39 8.23 2.32 8.88
C SER A 39 8.75 1.52 7.69
N ALA A 40 9.50 2.20 6.83
CA ALA A 40 10.07 1.56 5.65
C ALA A 40 11.33 0.77 6.06
N LYS A 41 11.23 -0.56 5.98
CA LYS A 41 12.36 -1.45 6.27
C LYS A 41 12.52 -2.44 5.14
N ALA A 42 13.74 -2.53 4.63
CA ALA A 42 14.05 -3.40 3.49
C ALA A 42 13.56 -4.81 3.72
N GLY A 43 12.86 -5.35 2.75
CA GLY A 43 12.36 -6.72 2.79
C GLY A 43 11.02 -6.90 3.48
N ASP A 44 10.50 -5.88 4.17
CA ASP A 44 9.21 -6.01 4.82
C ASP A 44 8.08 -5.95 3.79
N LEU A 45 7.09 -6.80 4.00
CA LEU A 45 5.91 -6.91 3.15
C LEU A 45 4.70 -6.46 3.93
N CYS A 46 3.91 -5.56 3.33
CA CYS A 46 2.61 -5.17 3.86
C CYS A 46 1.52 -5.68 2.94
N ILE A 47 0.46 -6.22 3.52
CA ILE A 47 -0.73 -6.68 2.78
C ILE A 47 -1.95 -6.12 3.48
N TRP A 48 -2.89 -5.58 2.70
CA TRP A 48 -4.13 -5.03 3.29
C TRP A 48 -5.28 -5.20 2.29
N PRO A 49 -6.54 -5.19 2.81
CA PRO A 49 -7.68 -5.25 1.90
C PRO A 49 -7.70 -4.06 0.96
N ALA A 50 -7.89 -4.34 -0.33
CA ALA A 50 -8.01 -3.27 -1.31
C ALA A 50 -9.38 -2.62 -1.16
N GLY A 51 -9.41 -1.30 -1.19
CA GLY A 51 -10.66 -0.58 -1.11
C GLY A 51 -10.52 0.71 -0.33
N TRP A 52 -11.61 1.48 -0.32
CA TRP A 52 -11.59 2.80 0.28
C TRP A 52 -11.49 2.78 1.81
N THR A 53 -11.84 1.66 2.44
CA THR A 53 -11.75 1.55 3.90
C THR A 53 -10.30 1.49 4.38
N HIS A 54 -9.36 1.22 3.46
CA HIS A 54 -7.94 1.15 3.79
C HIS A 54 -7.14 2.13 2.94
N SER A 55 -7.67 3.36 2.84
CA SER A 55 -6.92 4.44 2.20
C SER A 55 -5.60 4.68 2.93
N HIS A 56 -4.59 5.02 2.19
CA HIS A 56 -3.26 5.21 2.76
C HIS A 56 -2.50 6.27 1.97
N TYR A 57 -1.43 6.76 2.58
CA TYR A 57 -0.51 7.65 1.89
C TYR A 57 0.88 7.51 2.47
N GLY A 58 1.88 7.93 1.68
CA GLY A 58 3.26 7.94 2.14
C GLY A 58 3.59 9.26 2.82
N ILE A 59 4.30 9.18 3.93
CA ILE A 59 4.80 10.34 4.63
C ILE A 59 6.15 10.68 4.03
N VAL A 60 6.30 11.94 3.62
CA VAL A 60 7.52 12.38 2.93
C VAL A 60 8.73 12.28 3.84
N SER A 61 9.82 11.76 3.31
CA SER A 61 11.14 11.88 3.95
C SER A 61 11.91 12.97 3.21
N LYS A 62 12.40 13.95 3.95
CA LYS A 62 13.19 15.03 3.35
C LYS A 62 14.66 14.67 3.27
N GLU A 63 15.07 13.56 3.86
CA GLU A 63 16.46 13.19 3.97
C GLU A 63 16.85 11.95 3.21
N GLU A 64 15.86 11.09 2.91
CA GLU A 64 16.14 9.78 2.32
C GLU A 64 15.16 9.48 1.21
N THR A 65 15.59 8.66 0.26
CA THR A 65 14.73 8.18 -0.83
C THR A 65 14.16 6.82 -0.46
N LYS A 66 12.86 6.64 -0.71
CA LYS A 66 12.18 5.38 -0.45
C LYS A 66 11.90 4.66 -1.76
N TYR A 67 12.23 3.38 -1.82
CA TYR A 67 11.95 2.52 -2.97
C TYR A 67 11.00 1.43 -2.55
N ILE A 68 9.93 1.23 -3.34
CA ILE A 68 8.91 0.21 -3.06
C ILE A 68 8.52 -0.50 -4.34
N ILE A 69 7.98 -1.71 -4.18
CA ILE A 69 7.24 -2.42 -5.22
C ILE A 69 5.86 -2.67 -4.66
N THR A 70 4.82 -2.42 -5.46
CA THR A 70 3.44 -2.56 -5.01
C THR A 70 2.58 -3.22 -6.08
N GLY A 71 1.48 -3.81 -5.66
CA GLY A 71 0.55 -4.45 -6.59
C GLY A 71 -0.73 -4.86 -5.89
N TRP A 72 -1.52 -5.66 -6.60
CA TRP A 72 -2.81 -6.15 -6.12
C TRP A 72 -2.94 -7.64 -6.42
N CYS A 73 -3.72 -8.32 -5.58
CA CYS A 73 -4.16 -9.67 -5.83
C CYS A 73 -5.65 -9.64 -6.16
N SER A 74 -6.04 -10.39 -7.15
CA SER A 74 -7.42 -10.41 -7.64
C SER A 74 -7.89 -11.83 -7.86
N PHE A 75 -9.21 -12.02 -7.87
CA PHE A 75 -9.77 -13.24 -8.44
C PHE A 75 -9.63 -13.24 -9.95
N LEU A 76 -9.59 -14.42 -10.50
CA LEU A 76 -9.66 -14.59 -11.95
C LEU A 76 -10.96 -15.25 -12.37
#